data_19cd2e3c4225b41d8eda7400bbc2984a
#
_entry.id   19cd2e3c4225b41d8eda7400bbc2984a
#
_cell.length_a   1.000
_cell.length_b   1.000
_cell.length_c   1.000
_cell.angle_alpha   90.00
_cell.angle_beta   90.00
_cell.angle_gamma   90.00
#
_symmetry.space_group_name_H-M   'P 1'
#
loop_
_entity.id
_entity.type
_entity.pdbx_description
1 polymer ?
#
loop_
_entity_poly.entity_id
_entity_poly.type
_entity_poly.pdbx_seq_one_letter_code
_entity_poly.pdbx_strand_id
1 'polypeptide(L)'
;RQEYILELNKILIELRARSLVASPASVVQFMRYISSLTRISKTLELTKFDASLRRQPFGILIEGYPGTGKSGAAIRLAQELCAAKGTPLSTDEIVVLNETDEFQSEYRSNHRVVIFDDVGATKCSLDGKDPWRKVIDFINNITKTSLNPHLELKGNILIRPELVICTTNLTVANKMTKELTAVLNCPGAILRRFKANLITESYNEWVYYNHCQTPADSAEHSPTTTYEVKSRKKEEIVRLITEAYLKHCDEQD
;
A
#
# COMPACT_ATOMS: atom_id res chain seq x y z
N ARG A 1 -19.79 8.36 -8.02
CA ARG A 1 -19.39 7.37 -9.03
C ARG A 1 -18.60 6.19 -8.45
N GLN A 2 -17.66 6.40 -7.51
CA GLN A 2 -17.05 5.31 -6.71
C GLN A 2 -18.13 4.56 -5.93
N GLU A 3 -19.07 5.27 -5.39
CA GLU A 3 -20.26 4.74 -4.71
C GLU A 3 -21.05 3.79 -5.61
N TYR A 4 -21.25 4.16 -6.88
CA TYR A 4 -21.92 3.29 -7.87
C TYR A 4 -21.13 2.01 -8.16
N ILE A 5 -19.80 2.07 -8.23
CA ILE A 5 -18.96 0.89 -8.47
C ILE A 5 -19.01 -0.02 -7.24
N LEU A 6 -18.95 0.53 -6.03
CA LEU A 6 -19.08 -0.23 -4.78
C LEU A 6 -20.46 -0.90 -4.67
N GLU A 7 -21.52 -0.17 -4.98
CA GLU A 7 -22.89 -0.70 -4.99
C GLU A 7 -23.05 -1.82 -6.03
N LEU A 8 -22.51 -1.62 -7.23
CA LEU A 8 -22.52 -2.60 -8.30
C LEU A 8 -21.77 -3.87 -7.95
N ASN A 9 -20.63 -3.74 -7.24
CA ASN A 9 -19.88 -4.89 -6.75
C ASN A 9 -20.62 -5.64 -5.64
N LYS A 10 -21.31 -4.94 -4.72
CA LYS A 10 -22.20 -5.58 -3.73
C LYS A 10 -23.30 -6.38 -4.39
N ILE A 11 -23.98 -5.80 -5.38
CA ILE A 11 -25.03 -6.47 -6.15
C ILE A 11 -24.47 -7.71 -6.87
N LEU A 12 -23.28 -7.62 -7.46
CA LEU A 12 -22.63 -8.75 -8.12
C LEU A 12 -22.30 -9.89 -7.15
N ILE A 13 -21.83 -9.59 -5.95
CA ILE A 13 -21.57 -10.58 -4.90
C ILE A 13 -22.87 -11.27 -4.49
N GLU A 14 -23.92 -10.50 -4.25
CA GLU A 14 -25.23 -11.04 -3.86
C GLU A 14 -25.85 -11.90 -4.96
N LEU A 15 -25.80 -11.48 -6.21
CA LEU A 15 -26.29 -12.26 -7.35
C LEU A 15 -25.53 -13.58 -7.52
N ARG A 16 -24.22 -13.58 -7.32
CA ARG A 16 -23.41 -14.81 -7.35
C ARG A 16 -23.80 -15.75 -6.21
N ALA A 17 -23.94 -15.25 -5.00
CA ALA A 17 -24.39 -16.07 -3.86
C ALA A 17 -25.78 -16.70 -4.10
N ARG A 18 -26.73 -15.90 -4.60
CA ARG A 18 -28.09 -16.39 -4.93
C ARG A 18 -28.08 -17.40 -6.09
N SER A 19 -27.17 -17.26 -7.05
CA SER A 19 -27.08 -18.21 -8.17
C SER A 19 -26.65 -19.62 -7.75
N LEU A 20 -25.93 -19.75 -6.62
CA LEU A 20 -25.47 -21.04 -6.10
C LEU A 20 -26.61 -21.91 -5.52
N VAL A 21 -27.68 -21.29 -5.08
CA VAL A 21 -28.84 -21.98 -4.45
C VAL A 21 -30.11 -21.93 -5.31
N ALA A 22 -30.01 -21.39 -6.50
CA ALA A 22 -31.16 -21.20 -7.40
C ALA A 22 -31.50 -22.46 -8.21
N SER A 23 -32.74 -22.54 -8.68
CA SER A 23 -33.14 -23.59 -9.62
C SER A 23 -32.40 -23.48 -10.95
N PRO A 24 -32.21 -24.59 -11.71
CA PRO A 24 -31.50 -24.55 -12.99
C PRO A 24 -32.03 -23.51 -13.98
N ALA A 25 -33.34 -23.30 -14.03
CA ALA A 25 -33.96 -22.29 -14.88
C ALA A 25 -33.60 -20.87 -14.47
N SER A 26 -33.54 -20.61 -13.15
CA SER A 26 -33.19 -19.31 -12.57
C SER A 26 -31.69 -19.02 -12.70
N VAL A 27 -30.84 -20.04 -12.64
CA VAL A 27 -29.37 -19.88 -12.79
C VAL A 27 -29.02 -19.23 -14.11
N VAL A 28 -29.65 -19.60 -15.22
CA VAL A 28 -29.39 -19.02 -16.56
C VAL A 28 -29.71 -17.52 -16.54
N GLN A 29 -30.77 -17.13 -15.88
CA GLN A 29 -31.17 -15.73 -15.77
C GLN A 29 -30.19 -14.93 -14.88
N PHE A 30 -29.77 -15.48 -13.74
CA PHE A 30 -28.73 -14.89 -12.89
C PHE A 30 -27.41 -14.69 -13.64
N MET A 31 -26.97 -15.69 -14.42
CA MET A 31 -25.73 -15.59 -15.19
C MET A 31 -25.79 -14.49 -16.25
N ARG A 32 -26.96 -14.26 -16.89
CA ARG A 32 -27.16 -13.13 -17.82
C ARG A 32 -27.03 -11.79 -17.09
N TYR A 33 -27.64 -11.63 -15.92
CA TYR A 33 -27.52 -10.39 -15.14
C TYR A 33 -26.09 -10.17 -14.66
N ILE A 34 -25.43 -11.21 -14.12
CA ILE A 34 -24.04 -11.15 -13.69
C ILE A 34 -23.13 -10.72 -14.87
N SER A 35 -23.29 -11.32 -16.04
CA SER A 35 -22.51 -10.97 -17.24
C SER A 35 -22.74 -9.51 -17.66
N SER A 36 -24.00 -9.06 -17.70
CA SER A 36 -24.34 -7.67 -18.07
C SER A 36 -23.80 -6.66 -17.08
N LEU A 37 -23.97 -6.89 -15.78
CA LEU A 37 -23.48 -6.01 -14.72
C LEU A 37 -21.94 -6.00 -14.66
N THR A 38 -21.30 -7.13 -14.87
CA THR A 38 -19.83 -7.21 -14.97
C THR A 38 -19.31 -6.39 -16.13
N ARG A 39 -20.00 -6.42 -17.31
CA ARG A 39 -19.66 -5.58 -18.46
C ARG A 39 -19.81 -4.10 -18.16
N ILE A 40 -20.89 -3.70 -17.47
CA ILE A 40 -21.11 -2.31 -17.04
C ILE A 40 -20.03 -1.86 -16.06
N SER A 41 -19.73 -2.67 -15.04
CA SER A 41 -18.65 -2.40 -14.08
C SER A 41 -17.32 -2.18 -14.80
N LYS A 42 -16.98 -3.08 -15.71
CA LYS A 42 -15.77 -3.01 -16.51
C LYS A 42 -15.72 -1.73 -17.38
N THR A 43 -16.83 -1.35 -18.01
CA THR A 43 -16.91 -0.12 -18.80
C THR A 43 -16.76 1.12 -17.92
N LEU A 44 -17.36 1.13 -16.73
CA LEU A 44 -17.22 2.23 -15.75
C LEU A 44 -15.79 2.34 -15.20
N GLU A 45 -15.08 1.24 -15.07
CA GLU A 45 -13.66 1.23 -14.68
C GLU A 45 -12.76 1.73 -15.81
N LEU A 46 -13.00 1.29 -17.04
CA LEU A 46 -12.21 1.64 -18.23
C LEU A 46 -12.29 3.12 -18.63
N THR A 47 -13.45 3.77 -18.43
CA THR A 47 -13.68 5.17 -18.85
C THR A 47 -12.92 6.21 -18.02
N LYS A 48 -11.95 5.81 -17.19
CA LYS A 48 -11.25 6.72 -16.27
C LYS A 48 -9.75 6.49 -16.14
N PHE A 49 -9.07 6.23 -17.21
CA PHE A 49 -7.66 6.57 -17.24
C PHE A 49 -7.55 8.09 -17.41
N ASP A 50 -7.89 8.82 -16.35
CA ASP A 50 -7.51 10.21 -16.23
C ASP A 50 -6.06 10.21 -15.73
N ALA A 51 -5.16 10.78 -16.50
CA ALA A 51 -3.77 10.99 -16.13
C ALA A 51 -3.62 12.02 -14.99
N SER A 52 -4.69 12.24 -14.22
CA SER A 52 -4.74 13.15 -13.10
C SER A 52 -3.88 12.67 -11.94
N LEU A 53 -3.47 13.62 -11.13
CA LEU A 53 -2.89 13.35 -9.83
C LEU A 53 -3.93 12.61 -8.97
N ARG A 54 -3.51 11.56 -8.28
CA ARG A 54 -4.31 10.89 -7.25
C ARG A 54 -3.91 11.44 -5.88
N ARG A 55 -4.78 11.27 -4.90
CA ARG A 55 -4.40 11.48 -3.50
C ARG A 55 -3.18 10.63 -3.18
N GLN A 56 -2.17 11.26 -2.58
CA GLN A 56 -0.97 10.54 -2.17
C GLN A 56 -1.31 9.62 -0.99
N PRO A 57 -1.01 8.32 -1.06
CA PRO A 57 -1.19 7.44 0.08
C PRO A 57 -0.32 7.86 1.27
N PHE A 58 -0.82 7.60 2.48
CA PHE A 58 0.02 7.73 3.67
C PHE A 58 0.97 6.55 3.76
N GLY A 59 2.27 6.82 3.67
CA GLY A 59 3.32 5.80 3.69
C GLY A 59 3.83 5.55 5.10
N ILE A 60 3.94 4.27 5.49
CA ILE A 60 4.54 3.84 6.75
C ILE A 60 5.65 2.84 6.46
N LEU A 61 6.82 3.04 7.05
CA LEU A 61 7.93 2.10 7.01
C LEU A 61 8.10 1.45 8.38
N ILE A 62 8.12 0.13 8.44
CA ILE A 62 8.33 -0.66 9.65
C ILE A 62 9.58 -1.50 9.48
N GLU A 63 10.62 -1.16 10.22
CA GLU A 63 11.91 -1.83 10.21
C GLU A 63 12.07 -2.72 11.45
N GLY A 64 12.91 -3.73 11.37
CA GLY A 64 13.25 -4.56 12.53
C GLY A 64 13.79 -5.93 12.15
N TYR A 65 14.36 -6.61 13.12
CA TYR A 65 14.87 -7.97 12.92
C TYR A 65 13.74 -8.97 12.60
N PRO A 66 14.07 -10.12 11.96
CA PRO A 66 13.11 -11.19 11.79
C PRO A 66 12.50 -11.61 13.14
N GLY A 67 11.19 -11.87 13.15
CA GLY A 67 10.48 -12.32 14.36
C GLY A 67 10.04 -11.23 15.33
N THR A 68 10.31 -9.94 15.07
CA THR A 68 9.86 -8.83 15.94
C THR A 68 8.39 -8.45 15.79
N GLY A 69 7.62 -9.14 14.94
CA GLY A 69 6.18 -8.94 14.79
C GLY A 69 5.76 -7.82 13.82
N LYS A 70 6.64 -7.40 12.89
CA LYS A 70 6.40 -6.32 11.91
C LYS A 70 5.11 -6.49 11.12
N SER A 71 4.90 -7.65 10.50
CA SER A 71 3.72 -7.90 9.66
C SER A 71 2.42 -7.81 10.47
N GLY A 72 2.41 -8.31 11.71
CA GLY A 72 1.28 -8.17 12.61
C GLY A 72 1.06 -6.73 13.09
N ALA A 73 2.15 -5.96 13.27
CA ALA A 73 2.09 -4.54 13.60
C ALA A 73 1.49 -3.73 12.42
N ALA A 74 1.88 -4.05 11.18
CA ALA A 74 1.36 -3.40 9.98
C ALA A 74 -0.16 -3.52 9.86
N ILE A 75 -0.71 -4.73 10.03
CA ILE A 75 -2.15 -4.97 9.94
C ILE A 75 -2.91 -4.23 11.05
N ARG A 76 -2.44 -4.33 12.31
CA ARG A 76 -3.09 -3.65 13.44
C ARG A 76 -3.07 -2.14 13.30
N LEU A 77 -1.93 -1.58 12.91
CA LEU A 77 -1.80 -0.16 12.70
C LEU A 77 -2.74 0.34 11.60
N ALA A 78 -2.84 -0.40 10.49
CA ALA A 78 -3.80 -0.08 9.42
C ALA A 78 -5.25 -0.05 9.92
N GLN A 79 -5.65 -1.04 10.72
CA GLN A 79 -7.00 -1.10 11.29
C GLN A 79 -7.26 0.08 12.24
N GLU A 80 -6.32 0.40 13.12
CA GLU A 80 -6.44 1.51 14.08
C GLU A 80 -6.54 2.86 13.36
N LEU A 81 -5.70 3.11 12.35
CA LEU A 81 -5.71 4.35 11.58
C LEU A 81 -7.01 4.56 10.81
N CYS A 82 -7.49 3.53 10.12
CA CYS A 82 -8.75 3.60 9.39
C CYS A 82 -9.96 3.74 10.33
N ALA A 83 -9.94 3.10 11.50
CA ALA A 83 -10.97 3.27 12.52
C ALA A 83 -10.97 4.71 13.08
N ALA A 84 -9.80 5.29 13.34
CA ALA A 84 -9.67 6.67 13.81
C ALA A 84 -10.19 7.70 12.78
N LYS A 85 -10.09 7.40 11.49
CA LYS A 85 -10.68 8.20 10.40
C LYS A 85 -12.22 8.06 10.33
N GLY A 86 -12.82 7.17 11.12
CA GLY A 86 -14.26 6.86 11.04
C GLY A 86 -14.66 5.94 9.90
N THR A 87 -13.71 5.29 9.25
CA THR A 87 -13.92 4.33 8.15
C THR A 87 -13.26 3.01 8.46
N PRO A 88 -13.84 2.18 9.37
CA PRO A 88 -13.26 0.90 9.78
C PRO A 88 -12.89 0.04 8.58
N LEU A 89 -11.78 -0.67 8.70
CA LEU A 89 -11.19 -1.46 7.63
C LEU A 89 -11.72 -2.90 7.69
N SER A 90 -12.24 -3.39 6.57
CA SER A 90 -12.59 -4.80 6.37
C SER A 90 -11.35 -5.58 5.92
N THR A 91 -11.33 -6.90 6.19
CA THR A 91 -10.19 -7.75 5.83
C THR A 91 -9.98 -7.89 4.31
N ASP A 92 -11.05 -7.77 3.53
CA ASP A 92 -11.01 -7.79 2.05
C ASP A 92 -10.57 -6.46 1.43
N GLU A 93 -10.34 -5.42 2.23
CA GLU A 93 -9.78 -4.14 1.81
C GLU A 93 -8.27 -4.05 2.02
N ILE A 94 -7.66 -5.09 2.59
CA ILE A 94 -6.22 -5.21 2.80
C ILE A 94 -5.64 -6.19 1.78
N VAL A 95 -4.54 -5.82 1.13
CA VAL A 95 -3.76 -6.75 0.32
C VAL A 95 -2.30 -6.73 0.76
N VAL A 96 -1.72 -7.92 0.84
CA VAL A 96 -0.28 -8.10 1.07
C VAL A 96 0.36 -8.44 -0.27
N LEU A 97 1.37 -7.69 -0.66
CA LEU A 97 2.10 -7.88 -1.91
C LEU A 97 3.56 -8.21 -1.60
N ASN A 98 4.12 -9.14 -2.36
CA ASN A 98 5.53 -9.46 -2.29
C ASN A 98 6.35 -8.68 -3.32
N GLU A 99 7.57 -8.33 -2.96
CA GLU A 99 8.49 -7.64 -3.89
C GLU A 99 8.88 -8.50 -5.10
N THR A 100 8.94 -9.82 -4.91
CA THR A 100 9.38 -10.79 -5.93
C THR A 100 8.33 -11.05 -7.01
N ASP A 101 7.05 -10.78 -6.73
CA ASP A 101 5.97 -11.04 -7.68
C ASP A 101 6.09 -10.12 -8.90
N GLU A 102 6.16 -10.68 -10.09
CA GLU A 102 6.21 -9.88 -11.33
C GLU A 102 4.92 -9.09 -11.53
N PHE A 103 3.80 -9.68 -11.17
CA PHE A 103 2.46 -9.11 -11.31
C PHE A 103 1.83 -8.82 -9.96
N GLN A 104 0.98 -7.79 -9.90
CA GLN A 104 0.15 -7.50 -8.73
C GLN A 104 -1.23 -8.13 -8.89
N SER A 105 -1.28 -9.45 -9.14
CA SER A 105 -2.50 -10.19 -9.48
C SER A 105 -3.55 -10.16 -8.38
N GLU A 106 -3.14 -9.97 -7.14
CA GLU A 106 -4.02 -9.93 -5.96
C GLU A 106 -4.61 -8.54 -5.73
N TYR A 107 -3.98 -7.48 -6.27
CA TYR A 107 -4.48 -6.12 -6.09
C TYR A 107 -5.80 -5.91 -6.83
N ARG A 108 -6.76 -5.28 -6.15
CA ARG A 108 -8.08 -4.87 -6.67
C ARG A 108 -8.36 -3.41 -6.29
N SER A 109 -9.26 -2.78 -7.00
CA SER A 109 -9.64 -1.38 -6.78
C SER A 109 -10.34 -1.10 -5.44
N ASN A 110 -10.83 -2.13 -4.75
CA ASN A 110 -11.40 -2.02 -3.41
C ASN A 110 -10.34 -2.06 -2.30
N HIS A 111 -9.09 -2.43 -2.59
CA HIS A 111 -8.05 -2.46 -1.58
C HIS A 111 -7.63 -1.05 -1.20
N ARG A 112 -7.96 -0.67 0.04
CA ARG A 112 -7.61 0.62 0.63
C ARG A 112 -6.23 0.61 1.27
N VAL A 113 -5.79 -0.57 1.72
CA VAL A 113 -4.49 -0.76 2.35
C VAL A 113 -3.65 -1.75 1.57
N VAL A 114 -2.42 -1.36 1.27
CA VAL A 114 -1.43 -2.22 0.64
C VAL A 114 -0.26 -2.40 1.59
N ILE A 115 0.08 -3.64 1.89
CA ILE A 115 1.23 -4.00 2.70
C ILE A 115 2.25 -4.67 1.78
N PHE A 116 3.44 -4.10 1.70
CA PHE A 116 4.60 -4.76 1.13
C PHE A 116 5.39 -5.42 2.26
N ASP A 117 5.37 -6.74 2.30
CA ASP A 117 6.02 -7.48 3.37
C ASP A 117 7.46 -7.87 2.99
N ASP A 118 8.37 -7.72 3.94
CA ASP A 118 9.80 -8.05 3.82
C ASP A 118 10.53 -7.44 2.60
N VAL A 119 10.26 -6.16 2.31
CA VAL A 119 10.92 -5.45 1.19
C VAL A 119 12.43 -5.39 1.40
N GLY A 120 13.18 -5.78 0.35
CA GLY A 120 14.64 -5.84 0.40
C GLY A 120 15.19 -7.12 1.04
N ALA A 121 14.36 -8.14 1.26
CA ALA A 121 14.82 -9.46 1.72
C ALA A 121 15.68 -10.16 0.66
N THR A 122 15.42 -9.91 -0.60
CA THR A 122 16.17 -10.44 -1.72
C THR A 122 17.24 -9.44 -2.17
N LYS A 123 18.49 -9.88 -2.31
CA LYS A 123 19.51 -9.02 -2.90
C LYS A 123 19.10 -8.66 -4.33
N CYS A 124 19.28 -7.40 -4.69
CA CYS A 124 19.03 -6.95 -6.06
C CYS A 124 19.79 -7.88 -7.03
N SER A 125 19.03 -8.60 -7.85
CA SER A 125 19.64 -9.51 -8.82
C SER A 125 20.26 -8.69 -9.95
N LEU A 126 21.26 -9.26 -10.62
CA LEU A 126 21.86 -8.70 -11.83
C LEU A 126 20.83 -8.40 -12.94
N ASP A 127 19.61 -8.92 -12.81
CA ASP A 127 18.49 -8.70 -13.73
C ASP A 127 17.81 -7.33 -13.59
N GLY A 128 18.32 -6.45 -12.73
CA GLY A 128 17.87 -5.05 -12.62
C GLY A 128 16.47 -4.88 -12.00
N LYS A 129 15.92 -5.91 -11.37
CA LYS A 129 14.62 -5.82 -10.68
C LYS A 129 14.80 -5.12 -9.32
N ASP A 130 14.39 -3.86 -9.28
CA ASP A 130 14.39 -3.05 -8.07
C ASP A 130 13.11 -3.30 -7.27
N PRO A 131 13.19 -3.92 -6.05
CA PRO A 131 12.02 -4.18 -5.21
C PRO A 131 11.32 -2.90 -4.78
N TRP A 132 12.05 -1.82 -4.59
CA TRP A 132 11.52 -0.51 -4.18
C TRP A 132 10.75 0.19 -5.29
N ARG A 133 10.94 -0.20 -6.55
CA ARG A 133 10.21 0.38 -7.68
C ARG A 133 8.71 0.19 -7.56
N LYS A 134 8.27 -0.99 -7.16
CA LYS A 134 6.85 -1.28 -6.93
C LYS A 134 6.30 -0.43 -5.80
N VAL A 135 7.03 -0.31 -4.69
CA VAL A 135 6.65 0.54 -3.57
C VAL A 135 6.46 1.98 -4.02
N ILE A 136 7.39 2.52 -4.83
CA ILE A 136 7.28 3.87 -5.40
C ILE A 136 5.98 4.00 -6.22
N ASP A 137 5.67 3.01 -7.05
CA ASP A 137 4.49 3.05 -7.90
C ASP A 137 3.18 3.06 -7.10
N PHE A 138 3.14 2.42 -5.95
CA PHE A 138 1.99 2.40 -5.06
C PHE A 138 1.88 3.65 -4.17
N ILE A 139 2.99 4.23 -3.73
CA ILE A 139 3.01 5.36 -2.79
C ILE A 139 3.03 6.74 -3.49
N ASN A 140 3.27 6.78 -4.80
CA ASN A 140 3.34 8.03 -5.56
C ASN A 140 1.94 8.64 -5.78
N ASN A 141 1.88 9.95 -6.01
CA ASN A 141 0.65 10.68 -6.34
C ASN A 141 0.25 10.63 -7.82
N ILE A 142 1.06 10.00 -8.67
CA ILE A 142 0.75 9.80 -10.10
C ILE A 142 -0.14 8.56 -10.25
N THR A 143 -1.23 8.71 -10.97
CA THR A 143 -2.13 7.59 -11.26
C THR A 143 -1.42 6.53 -12.10
N LYS A 144 -1.43 5.29 -11.63
CA LYS A 144 -0.91 4.11 -12.32
C LYS A 144 -1.91 2.98 -12.27
N THR A 145 -1.75 2.02 -13.18
CA THR A 145 -2.52 0.77 -13.18
C THR A 145 -1.66 -0.37 -12.65
N SER A 146 -2.29 -1.33 -11.97
CA SER A 146 -1.60 -2.54 -11.53
C SER A 146 -1.23 -3.41 -12.73
N LEU A 147 -0.06 -4.05 -12.65
CA LEU A 147 0.36 -5.04 -13.63
C LEU A 147 -0.39 -6.35 -13.37
N ASN A 148 -1.25 -6.74 -14.30
CA ASN A 148 -2.00 -7.98 -14.21
C ASN A 148 -1.69 -8.86 -15.44
N PRO A 149 -1.46 -10.20 -15.26
CA PRO A 149 -1.16 -11.10 -16.36
C PRO A 149 -2.36 -11.34 -17.28
N HIS A 150 -3.59 -11.21 -16.76
CA HIS A 150 -4.80 -11.38 -17.55
C HIS A 150 -5.03 -10.19 -18.46
N LEU A 151 -5.09 -10.43 -19.76
CA LEU A 151 -5.30 -9.39 -20.81
C LEU A 151 -6.51 -8.50 -20.49
N GLU A 152 -7.58 -9.09 -19.97
CA GLU A 152 -8.80 -8.37 -19.63
C GLU A 152 -8.66 -7.40 -18.45
N LEU A 153 -7.72 -7.65 -17.54
CA LEU A 153 -7.46 -6.83 -16.35
C LEU A 153 -6.26 -5.91 -16.53
N LYS A 154 -5.45 -6.16 -17.56
CA LYS A 154 -4.24 -5.38 -17.84
C LYS A 154 -4.61 -3.92 -18.14
N GLY A 155 -4.05 -3.01 -17.37
CA GLY A 155 -4.29 -1.57 -17.53
C GLY A 155 -5.64 -1.06 -16.97
N ASN A 156 -6.48 -1.95 -16.40
CA ASN A 156 -7.83 -1.59 -15.98
C ASN A 156 -8.00 -1.38 -14.49
N ILE A 157 -7.06 -1.86 -13.66
CA ILE A 157 -7.13 -1.72 -12.21
C ILE A 157 -6.25 -0.55 -11.78
N LEU A 158 -6.88 0.55 -11.38
CA LEU A 158 -6.19 1.74 -10.90
C LEU A 158 -5.62 1.50 -9.50
N ILE A 159 -4.36 1.86 -9.29
CA ILE A 159 -3.71 1.82 -7.99
C ILE A 159 -4.13 3.07 -7.22
N ARG A 160 -4.95 2.92 -6.17
CA ARG A 160 -5.48 4.02 -5.33
C ARG A 160 -5.60 3.64 -3.86
N PRO A 161 -4.55 3.10 -3.22
CA PRO A 161 -4.62 2.84 -1.79
C PRO A 161 -4.66 4.15 -0.98
N GLU A 162 -5.22 4.09 0.21
CA GLU A 162 -5.16 5.16 1.21
C GLU A 162 -3.89 5.06 2.05
N LEU A 163 -3.50 3.81 2.37
CA LEU A 163 -2.32 3.47 3.15
C LEU A 163 -1.40 2.53 2.37
N VAL A 164 -0.11 2.80 2.43
CA VAL A 164 0.95 1.89 1.96
C VAL A 164 1.91 1.64 3.11
N ILE A 165 1.97 0.41 3.57
CA ILE A 165 2.85 0.00 4.68
C ILE A 165 3.92 -0.93 4.12
N CYS A 166 5.19 -0.63 4.38
CA CYS A 166 6.30 -1.49 4.02
C CYS A 166 6.93 -2.04 5.29
N THR A 167 7.12 -3.35 5.35
CA THR A 167 7.97 -3.97 6.35
C THR A 167 9.32 -4.33 5.74
N THR A 168 10.38 -4.28 6.53
CA THR A 168 11.72 -4.64 6.08
C THR A 168 12.56 -5.20 7.22
N ASN A 169 13.40 -6.17 6.88
CA ASN A 169 14.43 -6.70 7.79
C ASN A 169 15.74 -5.91 7.72
N LEU A 170 15.81 -4.93 6.83
CA LEU A 170 16.95 -4.02 6.75
C LEU A 170 16.91 -3.14 7.98
N THR A 171 17.85 -3.37 8.90
CA THR A 171 17.92 -2.57 10.11
C THR A 171 18.58 -1.23 9.83
N VAL A 172 17.76 -0.20 9.98
CA VAL A 172 18.09 1.19 10.32
C VAL A 172 19.08 1.95 9.47
N ALA A 173 18.60 3.10 9.08
CA ALA A 173 19.30 4.31 8.60
C ALA A 173 20.62 4.11 7.81
N ASN A 174 21.64 3.49 8.39
CA ASN A 174 22.94 3.34 7.73
C ASN A 174 23.00 2.18 6.72
N LYS A 175 22.34 1.06 6.99
CA LYS A 175 22.33 -0.09 6.06
C LYS A 175 21.34 0.11 4.93
N MET A 176 20.16 0.60 5.25
CA MET A 176 19.14 0.89 4.27
C MET A 176 19.62 1.93 3.25
N THR A 177 20.32 2.96 3.70
CA THR A 177 20.90 3.96 2.81
C THR A 177 21.94 3.36 1.89
N LYS A 178 22.81 2.46 2.37
CA LYS A 178 23.85 1.80 1.56
C LYS A 178 23.24 0.84 0.53
N GLU A 179 22.24 0.07 0.91
CA GLU A 179 21.57 -0.86 -0.01
C GLU A 179 20.70 -0.12 -1.01
N LEU A 180 20.00 0.92 -0.58
CA LEU A 180 19.26 1.78 -1.48
C LEU A 180 20.17 2.55 -2.45
N THR A 181 21.36 2.99 -2.02
CA THR A 181 22.34 3.63 -2.92
C THR A 181 22.95 2.66 -3.93
N ALA A 182 23.02 1.38 -3.61
CA ALA A 182 23.46 0.37 -4.58
C ALA A 182 22.44 0.13 -5.71
N VAL A 183 21.15 0.45 -5.45
CA VAL A 183 20.03 0.17 -6.37
C VAL A 183 19.44 1.46 -6.94
N LEU A 184 19.46 2.54 -6.19
CA LEU A 184 18.85 3.81 -6.55
C LEU A 184 19.87 4.94 -6.52
N ASN A 185 19.86 5.74 -7.57
CA ASN A 185 20.69 6.95 -7.63
C ASN A 185 20.31 7.99 -6.56
N CYS A 186 19.10 7.90 -5.99
CA CYS A 186 18.62 8.83 -4.99
C CYS A 186 17.73 8.13 -3.92
N PRO A 187 18.31 7.58 -2.85
CA PRO A 187 17.56 6.93 -1.76
C PRO A 187 16.56 7.86 -1.08
N GLY A 188 16.88 9.14 -0.95
CA GLY A 188 15.98 10.15 -0.41
C GLY A 188 14.64 10.25 -1.14
N ALA A 189 14.61 9.84 -2.41
CA ALA A 189 13.36 9.81 -3.18
C ALA A 189 12.35 8.79 -2.63
N ILE A 190 12.80 7.69 -2.04
CA ILE A 190 11.93 6.70 -1.37
C ILE A 190 11.61 7.17 0.05
N LEU A 191 12.63 7.48 0.84
CA LEU A 191 12.47 7.78 2.27
C LEU A 191 11.51 8.95 2.51
N ARG A 192 11.54 9.99 1.70
CA ARG A 192 10.62 11.14 1.82
C ARG A 192 9.14 10.80 1.63
N ARG A 193 8.83 9.63 1.05
CA ARG A 193 7.46 9.19 0.82
C ARG A 193 6.83 8.53 2.03
N PHE A 194 7.66 8.03 2.95
CA PHE A 194 7.20 7.52 4.22
C PHE A 194 7.02 8.66 5.21
N LYS A 195 5.78 8.84 5.65
CA LYS A 195 5.39 9.89 6.61
C LYS A 195 5.58 9.45 8.06
N ALA A 196 5.62 8.13 8.28
CA ALA A 196 5.89 7.53 9.58
C ALA A 196 6.91 6.41 9.43
N ASN A 197 7.89 6.38 10.34
CA ASN A 197 8.95 5.38 10.35
C ASN A 197 9.03 4.75 11.74
N LEU A 198 8.97 3.42 11.78
CA LEU A 198 8.98 2.62 12.99
C LEU A 198 10.11 1.61 12.98
N ILE A 199 10.72 1.41 14.13
CA ILE A 199 11.58 0.24 14.39
C ILE A 199 10.85 -0.63 15.39
N THR A 200 10.70 -1.92 15.08
CA THR A 200 10.22 -2.92 16.03
C THR A 200 11.44 -3.65 16.62
N GLU A 201 11.80 -3.32 17.85
CA GLU A 201 12.88 -4.02 18.58
C GLU A 201 12.38 -5.36 19.12
N SER A 202 11.11 -5.40 19.55
CA SER A 202 10.35 -6.61 19.90
C SER A 202 8.85 -6.39 19.63
N TYR A 203 8.02 -7.41 19.90
CA TYR A 203 6.57 -7.32 19.75
C TYR A 203 5.92 -6.15 20.49
N ASN A 204 6.49 -5.76 21.64
CA ASN A 204 5.98 -4.67 22.49
C ASN A 204 6.88 -3.43 22.51
N GLU A 205 8.06 -3.48 21.94
CA GLU A 205 9.02 -2.40 21.96
C GLU A 205 9.17 -1.80 20.58
N TRP A 206 8.63 -0.61 20.44
CA TRP A 206 8.62 0.15 19.19
C TRP A 206 9.37 1.46 19.37
N VAL A 207 9.98 1.93 18.29
CA VAL A 207 10.62 3.25 18.24
C VAL A 207 10.06 4.01 17.05
N TYR A 208 9.48 5.17 17.30
CA TYR A 208 9.05 6.08 16.26
C TYR A 208 10.13 7.13 16.01
N TYR A 209 10.47 7.33 14.75
CA TYR A 209 11.51 8.27 14.38
C TYR A 209 11.19 9.01 13.07
N ASN A 210 11.80 10.18 12.87
CA ASN A 210 11.77 10.91 11.61
C ASN A 210 13.13 10.84 10.95
N HIS A 211 13.13 10.67 9.62
CA HIS A 211 14.32 10.91 8.83
C HIS A 211 14.57 12.43 8.74
N CYS A 212 15.70 12.89 9.27
CA CYS A 212 16.15 14.25 9.02
C CYS A 212 16.69 14.31 7.60
N GLN A 213 15.98 14.97 6.70
CA GLN A 213 16.50 15.27 5.37
C GLN A 213 17.50 16.40 5.51
N THR A 214 18.78 16.13 5.27
CA THR A 214 19.73 17.20 4.96
C THR A 214 19.36 17.82 3.61
N PRO A 215 19.37 19.17 3.48
CA PRO A 215 19.14 19.83 2.19
C PRO A 215 20.10 19.26 1.12
N ALA A 216 19.59 19.15 -0.10
CA ALA A 216 20.26 18.51 -1.23
C ALA A 216 21.51 19.28 -1.77
N ASP A 217 22.03 20.25 -1.02
CA ASP A 217 23.13 21.12 -1.47
C ASP A 217 24.53 20.50 -1.36
N SER A 218 24.64 19.27 -0.85
CA SER A 218 25.93 18.57 -0.82
C SER A 218 25.92 17.36 -1.75
N ALA A 219 26.13 17.61 -3.03
CA ALA A 219 26.23 16.59 -4.08
C ALA A 219 27.44 15.63 -3.92
N GLU A 220 28.25 15.79 -2.90
CA GLU A 220 29.50 15.03 -2.72
C GLU A 220 29.60 14.16 -1.48
N HIS A 221 28.61 14.17 -0.59
CA HIS A 221 28.69 13.35 0.62
C HIS A 221 27.49 12.42 0.71
N SER A 222 27.76 11.13 0.92
CA SER A 222 26.74 10.15 1.30
C SER A 222 25.90 10.76 2.44
N PRO A 223 24.59 10.95 2.26
CA PRO A 223 23.79 11.55 3.29
C PRO A 223 23.86 10.66 4.53
N THR A 224 24.53 11.12 5.55
CA THR A 224 24.38 10.56 6.91
C THR A 224 22.96 10.84 7.31
N THR A 225 22.08 9.89 7.09
CA THR A 225 20.68 10.01 7.45
C THR A 225 20.63 9.96 8.97
N THR A 226 20.69 11.12 9.61
CA THR A 226 20.41 11.23 11.03
C THR A 226 18.92 11.05 11.23
N TYR A 227 18.54 10.20 12.17
CA TYR A 227 17.15 10.05 12.58
C TYR A 227 16.94 10.61 13.99
N GLU A 228 15.82 11.27 14.18
CA GLU A 228 15.42 11.78 15.46
C GLU A 228 14.33 10.87 16.06
N VAL A 229 14.62 10.27 17.23
CA VAL A 229 13.65 9.46 17.96
C VAL A 229 12.57 10.37 18.53
N LYS A 230 11.31 10.11 18.20
CA LYS A 230 10.14 10.86 18.67
C LYS A 230 9.50 10.21 19.89
N SER A 231 9.38 8.91 19.92
CA SER A 231 8.84 8.18 21.08
C SER A 231 9.29 6.71 21.07
N ARG A 232 9.28 6.11 22.29
CA ARG A 232 9.46 4.67 22.53
C ARG A 232 8.25 4.04 23.23
N LYS A 233 7.23 4.80 23.55
CA LYS A 233 6.00 4.31 24.18
C LYS A 233 4.97 3.97 23.09
N LYS A 234 4.54 2.72 23.05
CA LYS A 234 3.67 2.21 21.99
C LYS A 234 2.37 3.00 21.82
N GLU A 235 1.70 3.33 22.92
CA GLU A 235 0.45 4.09 22.93
C GLU A 235 0.65 5.49 22.37
N GLU A 236 1.76 6.13 22.75
CA GLU A 236 2.13 7.45 22.25
C GLU A 236 2.51 7.39 20.76
N ILE A 237 3.21 6.34 20.32
CA ILE A 237 3.57 6.11 18.92
C ILE A 237 2.30 6.00 18.07
N VAL A 238 1.35 5.18 18.48
CA VAL A 238 0.07 5.01 17.76
C VAL A 238 -0.66 6.35 17.68
N ARG A 239 -0.73 7.10 18.78
CA ARG A 239 -1.34 8.44 18.81
C ARG A 239 -0.67 9.40 17.82
N LEU A 240 0.66 9.49 17.84
CA LEU A 240 1.42 10.38 16.94
C LEU A 240 1.24 10.02 15.47
N ILE A 241 1.24 8.73 15.14
CA ILE A 241 1.02 8.29 13.76
C ILE A 241 -0.43 8.56 13.34
N THR A 242 -1.40 8.36 14.24
CA THR A 242 -2.80 8.66 13.97
C THR A 242 -3.01 10.15 13.69
N GLU A 243 -2.44 11.03 14.51
CA GLU A 243 -2.48 12.47 14.28
C GLU A 243 -1.87 12.86 12.94
N ALA A 244 -0.69 12.27 12.60
CA ALA A 244 -0.05 12.50 11.31
C ALA A 244 -0.88 12.00 10.12
N TYR A 245 -1.55 10.86 10.27
CA TYR A 245 -2.43 10.28 9.24
C TYR A 245 -3.67 11.13 9.01
N LEU A 246 -4.36 11.54 10.07
CA LEU A 246 -5.55 12.39 9.96
C LEU A 246 -5.20 13.73 9.32
N LYS A 247 -4.12 14.37 9.76
CA LYS A 247 -3.61 15.60 9.15
C LYS A 247 -3.31 15.41 7.66
N HIS A 248 -2.67 14.30 7.29
CA HIS A 248 -2.39 13.99 5.88
C HIS A 248 -3.68 13.81 5.07
N CYS A 249 -4.72 13.19 5.63
CA CYS A 249 -6.02 13.07 4.98
C CYS A 249 -6.64 14.44 4.71
N ASP A 250 -6.65 15.32 5.72
CA ASP A 250 -7.21 16.68 5.62
C ASP A 250 -6.47 17.54 4.57
N GLU A 251 -5.14 17.36 4.44
CA GLU A 251 -4.33 18.07 3.44
C GLU A 251 -4.59 17.58 2.00
N GLN A 252 -5.20 16.41 1.82
CA GLN A 252 -5.49 15.81 0.51
C GLN A 252 -6.95 16.04 0.05
N ASP A 253 -7.82 16.49 0.96
CA ASP A 253 -9.22 16.83 0.69
C ASP A 253 -9.36 18.28 0.23
#